data_a0c25c8bb4cd8a00610a60dda590d919
#
_entry.id   a0c25c8bb4cd8a00610a60dda590d919
#
_cell.length_a   1.000
_cell.length_b   1.000
_cell.length_c   1.000
_cell.angle_alpha   90.00
_cell.angle_beta   90.00
_cell.angle_gamma   90.00
#
_symmetry.space_group_name_H-M   'P 1'
#
loop_
_entity.id
_entity.type
_entity.pdbx_description
1 polymer ?
#
loop_
_entity_poly.entity_id
_entity_poly.type
_entity_poly.pdbx_seq_one_letter_code
_entity_poly.pdbx_strand_id
1 'polypeptide(L)'
;EGALSQRELELLVLPYCHVENMGRYLDYGERHPELTTEQVATEVNIGLDRPFYQGIQMVEDPDSQTVLVNKYHQLSPDYKPDLVRMGTAYTYGTAYLQREAWEQFKAMADQARTEGIRLWNVSSYRSYGTQERVYDRYVSQDGQSLADTYSARPGSSEHQTGLTIDCNTIDDAFGETEEAKWLAAHCADYGFIIRFPDGKENITGYQYEPWHIRYVGVDVAKEIQKYGLTLEEYLGVDSVYAEPWQG
;
A
#
# COMPACT_ATOMS: atom_id res chain seq x y z
N GLU A 1 -33.21 19.08 -19.89
CA GLU A 1 -32.44 18.73 -18.69
C GLU A 1 -33.16 17.56 -18.07
N GLY A 2 -32.57 16.36 -18.08
CA GLY A 2 -33.14 15.15 -17.47
C GLY A 2 -33.00 15.20 -15.95
N ALA A 3 -33.95 14.58 -15.25
CA ALA A 3 -33.78 14.39 -13.81
C ALA A 3 -32.60 13.45 -13.54
N LEU A 4 -31.85 13.71 -12.47
CA LEU A 4 -30.76 12.83 -12.02
C LEU A 4 -31.32 11.46 -11.64
N SER A 5 -30.59 10.41 -11.99
CA SER A 5 -30.90 9.05 -11.55
C SER A 5 -30.70 8.90 -10.03
N GLN A 6 -31.26 7.87 -9.43
CA GLN A 6 -31.09 7.56 -8.01
C GLN A 6 -29.60 7.44 -7.65
N ARG A 7 -28.82 6.74 -8.48
CA ARG A 7 -27.36 6.55 -8.25
C ARG A 7 -26.58 7.87 -8.34
N GLU A 8 -26.92 8.75 -9.28
CA GLU A 8 -26.30 10.08 -9.34
C GLU A 8 -26.56 10.91 -8.09
N LEU A 9 -27.77 10.86 -7.54
CA LEU A 9 -28.11 11.54 -6.29
C LEU A 9 -27.35 10.97 -5.10
N GLU A 10 -27.22 9.64 -5.03
CA GLU A 10 -26.44 8.95 -3.99
C GLU A 10 -24.94 9.28 -4.07
N LEU A 11 -24.37 9.34 -5.29
CA LEU A 11 -22.98 9.75 -5.50
C LEU A 11 -22.71 11.18 -5.04
N LEU A 12 -23.59 12.11 -5.41
CA LEU A 12 -23.40 13.53 -5.11
C LEU A 12 -23.43 13.89 -3.62
N VAL A 13 -23.95 13.02 -2.77
CA VAL A 13 -23.93 13.22 -1.30
C VAL A 13 -22.70 12.63 -0.62
N LEU A 14 -21.87 11.86 -1.35
CA LEU A 14 -20.63 11.32 -0.82
C LEU A 14 -19.56 12.42 -0.74
N PRO A 15 -18.89 12.61 0.40
CA PRO A 15 -17.88 13.65 0.58
C PRO A 15 -16.65 13.47 -0.33
N TYR A 16 -16.43 12.27 -0.83
CA TYR A 16 -15.32 11.89 -1.73
C TYR A 16 -15.76 11.69 -3.19
N CYS A 17 -16.96 12.15 -3.54
CA CYS A 17 -17.40 12.16 -4.93
C CYS A 17 -16.73 13.29 -5.71
N HIS A 18 -16.04 12.95 -6.78
CA HIS A 18 -15.48 13.89 -7.74
C HIS A 18 -16.45 14.03 -8.93
N VAL A 19 -17.11 15.17 -9.03
CA VAL A 19 -18.16 15.41 -10.05
C VAL A 19 -17.65 15.17 -11.47
N GLU A 20 -16.40 15.49 -11.75
CA GLU A 20 -15.71 15.22 -13.01
C GLU A 20 -15.61 13.73 -13.36
N ASN A 21 -15.69 12.86 -12.37
CA ASN A 21 -15.66 11.41 -12.54
C ASN A 21 -17.06 10.78 -12.66
N MET A 22 -18.14 11.56 -12.67
CA MET A 22 -19.52 11.05 -12.65
C MET A 22 -19.76 10.01 -13.74
N GLY A 23 -19.32 10.26 -14.97
CA GLY A 23 -19.46 9.31 -16.07
C GLY A 23 -18.75 7.98 -15.81
N ARG A 24 -17.58 8.02 -15.18
CA ARG A 24 -16.81 6.81 -14.80
C ARG A 24 -17.52 6.00 -13.70
N TYR A 25 -18.08 6.68 -12.69
CA TYR A 25 -18.86 6.02 -11.64
C TYR A 25 -20.07 5.29 -12.18
N LEU A 26 -20.83 5.95 -13.07
CA LEU A 26 -22.02 5.37 -13.66
C LEU A 26 -21.69 4.16 -14.55
N ASP A 27 -20.70 4.30 -15.44
CA ASP A 27 -20.25 3.22 -16.31
C ASP A 27 -19.69 2.01 -15.51
N TYR A 28 -18.91 2.29 -14.46
CA TYR A 28 -18.38 1.23 -13.59
C TYR A 28 -19.50 0.54 -12.82
N GLY A 29 -20.44 1.30 -12.26
CA GLY A 29 -21.58 0.75 -11.52
C GLY A 29 -22.58 -0.01 -12.38
N GLU A 30 -22.70 0.29 -13.68
CA GLU A 30 -23.49 -0.52 -14.62
C GLU A 30 -22.84 -1.89 -14.88
N ARG A 31 -21.50 -1.92 -14.95
CA ARG A 31 -20.73 -3.17 -15.12
C ARG A 31 -20.64 -4.02 -13.86
N HIS A 32 -20.80 -3.40 -12.69
CA HIS A 32 -20.70 -4.00 -11.37
C HIS A 32 -21.96 -3.75 -10.53
N PRO A 33 -23.11 -4.35 -10.91
CA PRO A 33 -24.39 -4.11 -10.24
C PRO A 33 -24.45 -4.65 -8.80
N GLU A 34 -23.50 -5.51 -8.41
CA GLU A 34 -23.34 -6.05 -7.06
C GLU A 34 -22.73 -5.04 -6.08
N LEU A 35 -22.07 -3.98 -6.58
CA LEU A 35 -21.42 -2.98 -5.74
C LEU A 35 -22.40 -1.90 -5.26
N THR A 36 -22.21 -1.46 -4.02
CA THR A 36 -22.92 -0.28 -3.50
C THR A 36 -22.39 1.00 -4.17
N THR A 37 -23.12 2.10 -4.03
CA THR A 37 -22.71 3.39 -4.57
C THR A 37 -21.40 3.88 -3.96
N GLU A 38 -21.19 3.66 -2.66
CA GLU A 38 -19.95 3.95 -1.94
C GLU A 38 -18.77 3.13 -2.47
N GLN A 39 -18.98 1.84 -2.69
CA GLN A 39 -17.95 0.96 -3.26
C GLN A 39 -17.56 1.40 -4.68
N VAL A 40 -18.57 1.70 -5.52
CA VAL A 40 -18.31 2.23 -6.87
C VAL A 40 -17.48 3.50 -6.81
N ALA A 41 -17.83 4.46 -5.95
CA ALA A 41 -17.08 5.70 -5.82
C ALA A 41 -15.63 5.44 -5.36
N THR A 42 -15.45 4.62 -4.34
CA THR A 42 -14.12 4.24 -3.83
C THR A 42 -13.28 3.55 -4.89
N GLU A 43 -13.82 2.53 -5.55
CA GLU A 43 -13.09 1.73 -6.53
C GLU A 43 -12.69 2.55 -7.77
N VAL A 44 -13.56 3.44 -8.23
CA VAL A 44 -13.22 4.37 -9.33
C VAL A 44 -12.18 5.41 -8.89
N ASN A 45 -12.27 5.95 -7.68
CA ASN A 45 -11.30 6.91 -7.15
C ASN A 45 -9.89 6.31 -7.07
N ILE A 46 -9.77 5.02 -6.78
CA ILE A 46 -8.48 4.32 -6.73
C ILE A 46 -8.04 3.72 -8.08
N GLY A 47 -8.86 3.87 -9.13
CA GLY A 47 -8.50 3.54 -10.51
C GLY A 47 -8.90 2.15 -10.98
N LEU A 48 -9.70 1.38 -10.22
CA LEU A 48 -10.09 0.00 -10.58
C LEU A 48 -11.04 -0.10 -11.79
N ASP A 49 -11.57 1.02 -12.27
CA ASP A 49 -12.30 1.10 -13.54
C ASP A 49 -11.38 0.92 -14.77
N ARG A 50 -10.07 0.86 -14.58
CA ARG A 50 -9.03 0.68 -15.59
C ARG A 50 -8.14 -0.53 -15.27
N PRO A 51 -7.59 -1.22 -16.29
CA PRO A 51 -6.59 -2.25 -16.07
C PRO A 51 -5.35 -1.71 -15.35
N PHE A 52 -4.72 -2.54 -14.52
CA PHE A 52 -3.45 -2.22 -13.88
C PHE A 52 -2.37 -1.82 -14.89
N TYR A 53 -1.52 -0.89 -14.53
CA TYR A 53 -0.47 -0.29 -15.37
C TYR A 53 -0.98 0.49 -16.58
N GLN A 54 -2.25 0.92 -16.57
CA GLN A 54 -2.80 1.87 -17.54
C GLN A 54 -3.14 3.19 -16.86
N GLY A 55 -2.91 4.30 -17.59
CA GLY A 55 -3.14 5.64 -17.02
C GLY A 55 -2.25 5.97 -15.83
N ILE A 56 -1.01 5.49 -15.86
CA ILE A 56 -0.02 5.69 -14.79
C ILE A 56 0.25 7.18 -14.61
N GLN A 57 0.25 7.62 -13.36
CA GLN A 57 0.58 8.98 -12.95
C GLN A 57 1.90 9.00 -12.20
N MET A 58 2.70 10.05 -12.41
CA MET A 58 3.89 10.29 -11.59
C MET A 58 3.46 10.85 -10.24
N VAL A 59 4.08 10.36 -9.19
CA VAL A 59 3.87 10.86 -7.82
C VAL A 59 4.33 12.30 -7.70
N GLU A 60 3.48 13.19 -7.19
CA GLU A 60 3.78 14.62 -7.04
C GLU A 60 4.56 14.91 -5.75
N ASP A 61 4.21 14.26 -4.63
CA ASP A 61 4.88 14.40 -3.33
C ASP A 61 5.48 13.05 -2.89
N PRO A 62 6.67 12.68 -3.38
CA PRO A 62 7.29 11.40 -3.08
C PRO A 62 7.82 11.29 -1.64
N ASP A 63 7.95 12.40 -0.90
CA ASP A 63 8.44 12.43 0.47
C ASP A 63 7.32 12.28 1.53
N SER A 64 6.07 12.30 1.10
CA SER A 64 4.93 12.06 2.00
C SER A 64 4.98 10.66 2.61
N GLN A 65 4.70 10.55 3.91
CA GLN A 65 4.59 9.24 4.58
C GLN A 65 3.46 8.37 4.02
N THR A 66 2.40 9.00 3.52
CA THR A 66 1.25 8.33 2.90
C THR A 66 1.33 8.28 1.38
N VAL A 67 2.51 8.58 0.80
CA VAL A 67 2.69 8.50 -0.65
C VAL A 67 2.19 7.17 -1.21
N LEU A 68 1.28 7.24 -2.18
CA LEU A 68 0.76 6.06 -2.85
C LEU A 68 1.68 5.70 -4.02
N VAL A 69 2.32 4.56 -3.90
CA VAL A 69 3.15 3.96 -4.97
C VAL A 69 2.57 2.59 -5.27
N ASN A 70 2.02 2.43 -6.46
CA ASN A 70 1.34 1.20 -6.88
C ASN A 70 1.33 1.08 -8.41
N LYS A 71 0.44 0.26 -8.96
CA LYS A 71 0.33 0.02 -10.41
C LYS A 71 -0.23 1.20 -11.20
N TYR A 72 -0.71 2.26 -10.53
CA TYR A 72 -1.21 3.49 -11.15
C TYR A 72 -0.37 4.72 -10.81
N HIS A 73 0.49 4.65 -9.80
CA HIS A 73 1.31 5.77 -9.31
C HIS A 73 2.77 5.34 -9.24
N GLN A 74 3.63 6.06 -9.95
CA GLN A 74 5.05 5.74 -10.07
C GLN A 74 5.94 6.85 -9.53
N LEU A 75 7.02 6.44 -8.89
CA LEU A 75 8.15 7.29 -8.52
C LEU A 75 9.07 7.52 -9.73
N SER A 76 9.66 8.71 -9.79
CA SER A 76 10.72 9.00 -10.76
C SER A 76 11.90 8.02 -10.61
N PRO A 77 12.53 7.61 -11.73
CA PRO A 77 13.79 6.84 -11.68
C PRO A 77 14.89 7.52 -10.86
N ASP A 78 14.89 8.85 -10.84
CA ASP A 78 15.89 9.67 -10.14
C ASP A 78 15.55 9.94 -8.68
N TYR A 79 14.34 9.57 -8.22
CA TYR A 79 13.93 9.80 -6.83
C TYR A 79 14.78 8.97 -5.86
N LYS A 80 15.31 9.65 -4.86
CA LYS A 80 16.09 9.07 -3.77
C LYS A 80 15.67 9.73 -2.46
N PRO A 81 15.04 8.98 -1.55
CA PRO A 81 14.66 9.50 -0.24
C PRO A 81 15.89 9.76 0.65
N ASP A 82 15.71 10.56 1.70
CA ASP A 82 16.70 10.69 2.76
C ASP A 82 16.73 9.42 3.62
N LEU A 83 17.85 8.72 3.63
CA LEU A 83 17.97 7.39 4.20
C LEU A 83 18.99 7.35 5.34
N VAL A 84 18.66 6.60 6.38
CA VAL A 84 19.56 6.21 7.45
C VAL A 84 19.87 4.72 7.40
N ARG A 85 21.07 4.35 7.81
CA ARG A 85 21.46 2.94 7.90
C ARG A 85 20.79 2.27 9.08
N MET A 86 20.21 1.11 8.86
CA MET A 86 19.66 0.27 9.93
C MET A 86 20.77 -0.35 10.79
N GLY A 87 20.46 -0.52 12.08
CA GLY A 87 21.36 -1.23 13.01
C GLY A 87 21.47 -2.72 12.66
N THR A 88 22.68 -3.26 12.72
CA THR A 88 22.99 -4.66 12.32
C THR A 88 22.31 -5.72 13.18
N ALA A 89 21.77 -5.34 14.35
CA ALA A 89 20.99 -6.23 15.21
C ALA A 89 19.56 -6.49 14.68
N TYR A 90 19.13 -5.80 13.60
CA TYR A 90 17.77 -5.83 13.10
C TYR A 90 17.68 -6.21 11.62
N THR A 91 18.79 -6.46 10.98
CA THR A 91 18.84 -6.76 9.54
C THR A 91 20.01 -7.69 9.21
N TYR A 92 19.86 -8.43 8.12
CA TYR A 92 20.97 -9.13 7.50
C TYR A 92 21.71 -8.18 6.54
N GLY A 93 23.00 -7.98 6.78
CA GLY A 93 23.83 -7.13 5.92
C GLY A 93 23.56 -5.63 6.10
N THR A 94 23.73 -4.88 5.01
CA THR A 94 23.53 -3.42 4.99
C THR A 94 22.16 -3.08 4.43
N ALA A 95 21.37 -2.35 5.20
CA ALA A 95 20.03 -1.95 4.86
C ALA A 95 19.76 -0.50 5.26
N TYR A 96 18.83 0.15 4.57
CA TYR A 96 18.51 1.56 4.73
C TYR A 96 16.99 1.76 4.76
N LEU A 97 16.54 2.74 5.57
CA LEU A 97 15.17 3.23 5.63
C LEU A 97 15.17 4.76 5.80
N GLN A 98 14.03 5.39 5.61
CA GLN A 98 13.82 6.72 6.15
C GLN A 98 13.91 6.69 7.68
N ARG A 99 14.38 7.78 8.29
CA ARG A 99 14.70 7.84 9.72
C ARG A 99 13.55 7.41 10.61
N GLU A 100 12.38 7.98 10.39
CA GLU A 100 11.22 7.72 11.24
C GLU A 100 10.74 6.27 11.12
N ALA A 101 10.66 5.73 9.91
CA ALA A 101 10.33 4.32 9.69
C ALA A 101 11.35 3.38 10.38
N TRP A 102 12.63 3.73 10.36
CA TRP A 102 13.65 2.97 11.08
C TRP A 102 13.47 3.02 12.60
N GLU A 103 13.25 4.20 13.16
CA GLU A 103 13.07 4.37 14.61
C GLU A 103 11.84 3.60 15.11
N GLN A 104 10.73 3.64 14.37
CA GLN A 104 9.51 2.90 14.69
C GLN A 104 9.69 1.38 14.51
N PHE A 105 10.33 0.93 13.44
CA PHE A 105 10.65 -0.50 13.28
C PHE A 105 11.54 -1.02 14.41
N LYS A 106 12.55 -0.24 14.79
CA LYS A 106 13.43 -0.58 15.91
C LYS A 106 12.64 -0.73 17.20
N ALA A 107 11.77 0.23 17.52
CA ALA A 107 10.93 0.18 18.72
C ALA A 107 9.99 -1.04 18.70
N MET A 108 9.36 -1.32 17.56
CA MET A 108 8.50 -2.49 17.36
C MET A 108 9.27 -3.81 17.57
N ALA A 109 10.44 -3.95 16.94
CA ALA A 109 11.25 -5.16 17.05
C ALA A 109 11.81 -5.36 18.48
N ASP A 110 12.13 -4.28 19.19
CA ASP A 110 12.56 -4.34 20.59
C ASP A 110 11.40 -4.79 21.51
N GLN A 111 10.18 -4.28 21.30
CA GLN A 111 9.00 -4.72 22.04
C GLN A 111 8.69 -6.19 21.77
N ALA A 112 8.62 -6.59 20.50
CA ALA A 112 8.40 -7.98 20.08
C ALA A 112 9.38 -8.94 20.79
N ARG A 113 10.64 -8.54 20.86
CA ARG A 113 11.69 -9.34 21.52
C ARG A 113 11.42 -9.58 23.01
N THR A 114 10.81 -8.62 23.72
CA THR A 114 10.42 -8.81 25.14
C THR A 114 9.34 -9.87 25.32
N GLU A 115 8.59 -10.15 24.25
CA GLU A 115 7.52 -11.14 24.19
C GLU A 115 7.97 -12.47 23.56
N GLY A 116 9.27 -12.60 23.27
CA GLY A 116 9.86 -13.80 22.66
C GLY A 116 9.71 -13.88 21.14
N ILE A 117 9.20 -12.82 20.52
CA ILE A 117 9.03 -12.69 19.07
C ILE A 117 10.25 -12.01 18.47
N ARG A 118 10.71 -12.50 17.32
CA ARG A 118 11.89 -11.94 16.66
C ARG A 118 11.56 -11.42 15.27
N LEU A 119 11.59 -10.09 15.13
CA LEU A 119 11.40 -9.42 13.84
C LEU A 119 12.76 -9.00 13.26
N TRP A 120 12.94 -9.30 11.96
CA TRP A 120 14.11 -8.97 11.17
C TRP A 120 13.72 -8.33 9.85
N ASN A 121 14.54 -7.36 9.41
CA ASN A 121 14.50 -6.91 8.03
C ASN A 121 15.27 -7.87 7.13
N VAL A 122 14.65 -8.34 6.05
CA VAL A 122 15.31 -9.07 4.97
C VAL A 122 15.40 -8.25 3.69
N SER A 123 14.51 -7.28 3.50
CA SER A 123 14.52 -6.33 2.38
C SER A 123 13.89 -5.01 2.83
N SER A 124 14.54 -3.90 2.50
CA SER A 124 14.05 -2.54 2.82
C SER A 124 14.23 -1.63 1.60
N TYR A 125 14.90 -0.49 1.72
CA TYR A 125 15.11 0.37 0.56
C TYR A 125 15.72 -0.38 -0.63
N ARG A 126 15.12 -0.17 -1.80
CA ARG A 126 15.57 -0.71 -3.08
C ARG A 126 15.45 0.38 -4.14
N SER A 127 16.58 0.76 -4.74
CA SER A 127 16.58 1.76 -5.80
C SER A 127 15.82 1.31 -7.04
N TYR A 128 15.38 2.27 -7.88
CA TYR A 128 14.74 1.99 -9.17
C TYR A 128 15.52 0.97 -10.00
N GLY A 129 16.82 1.17 -10.23
CA GLY A 129 17.62 0.24 -11.03
C GLY A 129 17.85 -1.13 -10.37
N THR A 130 17.73 -1.23 -9.05
CA THR A 130 17.73 -2.54 -8.38
C THR A 130 16.40 -3.25 -8.59
N GLN A 131 15.28 -2.53 -8.49
CA GLN A 131 13.95 -3.07 -8.79
C GLN A 131 13.84 -3.54 -10.24
N GLU A 132 14.41 -2.80 -11.19
CA GLU A 132 14.45 -3.18 -12.59
C GLU A 132 15.09 -4.56 -12.77
N ARG A 133 16.28 -4.78 -12.20
CA ARG A 133 16.97 -6.09 -12.26
C ARG A 133 16.18 -7.22 -11.60
N VAL A 134 15.50 -6.93 -10.49
CA VAL A 134 14.67 -7.90 -9.78
C VAL A 134 13.45 -8.28 -10.63
N TYR A 135 12.75 -7.29 -11.17
CA TYR A 135 11.58 -7.49 -12.00
C TYR A 135 11.91 -8.24 -13.31
N ASP A 136 12.97 -7.82 -14.01
CA ASP A 136 13.41 -8.47 -15.27
C ASP A 136 13.75 -9.96 -15.06
N ARG A 137 14.34 -10.30 -13.91
CA ARG A 137 14.60 -11.69 -13.54
C ARG A 137 13.30 -12.48 -13.40
N TYR A 138 12.29 -11.94 -12.72
CA TYR A 138 11.00 -12.60 -12.57
C TYR A 138 10.25 -12.72 -13.90
N VAL A 139 10.26 -11.68 -14.72
CA VAL A 139 9.69 -11.74 -16.07
C VAL A 139 10.36 -12.83 -16.92
N SER A 140 11.68 -12.98 -16.81
CA SER A 140 12.43 -14.01 -17.53
C SER A 140 12.11 -15.44 -17.05
N GLN A 141 11.75 -15.59 -15.77
CA GLN A 141 11.42 -16.90 -15.17
C GLN A 141 9.95 -17.29 -15.40
N ASP A 142 9.03 -16.37 -15.17
CA ASP A 142 7.61 -16.67 -15.03
C ASP A 142 6.73 -15.98 -16.09
N GLY A 143 7.31 -15.10 -16.90
CA GLY A 143 6.58 -14.24 -17.81
C GLY A 143 5.96 -13.03 -17.13
N GLN A 144 5.69 -11.99 -17.90
CA GLN A 144 5.24 -10.70 -17.38
C GLN A 144 3.92 -10.78 -16.60
N SER A 145 2.93 -11.50 -17.13
CA SER A 145 1.60 -11.56 -16.51
C SER A 145 1.63 -12.17 -15.10
N LEU A 146 2.49 -13.19 -14.89
CA LEU A 146 2.63 -13.81 -13.58
C LEU A 146 3.51 -12.94 -12.67
N ALA A 147 4.63 -12.42 -13.19
CA ALA A 147 5.51 -11.52 -12.45
C ALA A 147 4.76 -10.30 -11.90
N ASP A 148 3.82 -9.72 -12.65
CA ASP A 148 3.01 -8.59 -12.23
C ASP A 148 2.12 -8.88 -11.00
N THR A 149 1.86 -10.14 -10.67
CA THR A 149 1.00 -10.48 -9.50
C THR A 149 1.74 -10.43 -8.16
N TYR A 150 3.08 -10.51 -8.17
CA TYR A 150 3.90 -10.57 -6.95
C TYR A 150 5.12 -9.65 -6.97
N SER A 151 5.43 -8.99 -8.08
CA SER A 151 6.56 -8.08 -8.18
C SER A 151 6.16 -6.78 -8.88
N ALA A 152 6.51 -5.66 -8.26
CA ALA A 152 6.25 -4.35 -8.84
C ALA A 152 7.19 -4.06 -10.01
N ARG A 153 6.65 -3.41 -11.05
CA ARG A 153 7.49 -2.82 -12.10
C ARG A 153 8.35 -1.70 -11.54
N PRO A 154 9.52 -1.40 -12.14
CA PRO A 154 10.35 -0.27 -11.72
C PRO A 154 9.55 1.03 -11.61
N GLY A 155 9.75 1.77 -10.53
CA GLY A 155 8.97 2.96 -10.19
C GLY A 155 7.66 2.69 -9.44
N SER A 156 7.08 1.49 -9.56
CA SER A 156 5.84 1.09 -8.86
C SER A 156 6.10 0.33 -7.56
N SER A 157 7.36 0.20 -7.13
CA SER A 157 7.73 -0.48 -5.89
C SER A 157 7.85 0.49 -4.72
N GLU A 158 7.14 0.23 -3.64
CA GLU A 158 7.23 1.00 -2.39
C GLU A 158 8.60 0.91 -1.72
N HIS A 159 9.42 -0.10 -2.03
CA HIS A 159 10.79 -0.19 -1.52
C HIS A 159 11.65 1.02 -1.94
N GLN A 160 11.30 1.70 -3.03
CA GLN A 160 12.00 2.91 -3.46
C GLN A 160 11.71 4.11 -2.55
N THR A 161 10.62 4.09 -1.78
CA THR A 161 10.31 5.16 -0.81
C THR A 161 11.21 5.13 0.43
N GLY A 162 11.80 3.99 0.76
CA GLY A 162 12.47 3.80 2.05
C GLY A 162 11.52 3.73 3.25
N LEU A 163 10.23 3.47 3.01
CA LEU A 163 9.18 3.34 4.05
C LEU A 163 8.69 1.89 4.22
N THR A 164 9.28 0.94 3.50
CA THR A 164 8.80 -0.44 3.39
C THR A 164 9.86 -1.44 3.88
N ILE A 165 9.40 -2.48 4.54
CA ILE A 165 10.22 -3.56 5.09
C ILE A 165 9.57 -4.90 4.76
N ASP A 166 10.35 -5.84 4.25
CA ASP A 166 10.00 -7.26 4.24
C ASP A 166 10.57 -7.91 5.50
N CYS A 167 9.70 -8.47 6.33
CA CYS A 167 10.04 -9.05 7.63
C CYS A 167 10.32 -10.54 7.54
N ASN A 168 11.37 -10.99 8.17
CA ASN A 168 11.73 -12.38 8.46
C ASN A 168 11.97 -13.26 7.23
N THR A 169 10.97 -13.50 6.39
CA THR A 169 11.10 -14.30 5.17
C THR A 169 10.06 -13.86 4.13
N ILE A 170 10.42 -13.94 2.86
CA ILE A 170 9.54 -13.65 1.71
C ILE A 170 8.94 -15.00 1.28
N ASP A 171 7.97 -15.51 2.06
CA ASP A 171 7.32 -16.79 1.85
C ASP A 171 5.92 -16.76 2.47
N ASP A 172 4.92 -17.27 1.75
CA ASP A 172 3.51 -17.31 2.19
C ASP A 172 3.34 -18.03 3.52
N ALA A 173 4.16 -19.05 3.79
CA ALA A 173 4.15 -19.78 5.05
C ALA A 173 4.47 -18.89 6.28
N PHE A 174 5.07 -17.71 6.07
CA PHE A 174 5.28 -16.75 7.15
C PHE A 174 3.97 -16.34 7.82
N GLY A 175 2.88 -16.22 7.06
CA GLY A 175 1.57 -15.84 7.59
C GLY A 175 1.04 -16.75 8.71
N GLU A 176 1.49 -17.99 8.78
CA GLU A 176 1.09 -18.96 9.80
C GLU A 176 1.95 -18.90 11.08
N THR A 177 3.04 -18.13 11.07
CA THR A 177 3.99 -18.04 12.18
C THR A 177 3.47 -17.13 13.30
N GLU A 178 4.00 -17.32 14.52
CA GLU A 178 3.69 -16.44 15.65
C GLU A 178 4.23 -15.02 15.43
N GLU A 179 5.35 -14.88 14.69
CA GLU A 179 5.91 -13.60 14.30
C GLU A 179 4.95 -12.80 13.38
N ALA A 180 4.35 -13.46 12.39
CA ALA A 180 3.40 -12.81 11.51
C ALA A 180 2.10 -12.43 12.21
N LYS A 181 1.59 -13.29 13.09
CA LYS A 181 0.40 -13.00 13.92
C LYS A 181 0.64 -11.82 14.85
N TRP A 182 1.80 -11.79 15.51
CA TRP A 182 2.21 -10.67 16.36
C TRP A 182 2.34 -9.39 15.53
N LEU A 183 3.02 -9.46 14.39
CA LEU A 183 3.21 -8.33 13.48
C LEU A 183 1.87 -7.75 13.03
N ALA A 184 0.94 -8.58 12.56
CA ALA A 184 -0.38 -8.15 12.13
C ALA A 184 -1.20 -7.49 13.25
N ALA A 185 -1.04 -7.96 14.50
CA ALA A 185 -1.76 -7.41 15.66
C ALA A 185 -1.20 -6.06 16.12
N HIS A 186 0.12 -5.83 15.99
CA HIS A 186 0.82 -4.72 16.65
C HIS A 186 1.45 -3.70 15.72
N CYS A 187 1.63 -3.98 14.42
CA CYS A 187 2.38 -3.09 13.52
C CYS A 187 1.78 -1.68 13.45
N ALA A 188 0.45 -1.54 13.56
CA ALA A 188 -0.21 -0.23 13.52
C ALA A 188 0.13 0.67 14.72
N ASP A 189 0.46 0.10 15.88
CA ASP A 189 0.92 0.86 17.04
C ASP A 189 2.25 1.58 16.80
N TYR A 190 3.01 1.11 15.79
CA TYR A 190 4.28 1.68 15.35
C TYR A 190 4.20 2.35 13.98
N GLY A 191 2.99 2.60 13.48
CA GLY A 191 2.76 3.32 12.25
C GLY A 191 2.93 2.50 10.96
N PHE A 192 2.99 1.16 11.08
CA PHE A 192 3.05 0.26 9.93
C PHE A 192 1.70 -0.39 9.64
N ILE A 193 1.48 -0.73 8.39
CA ILE A 193 0.36 -1.54 7.93
C ILE A 193 0.87 -2.80 7.23
N ILE A 194 0.10 -3.89 7.27
CA ILE A 194 0.26 -4.99 6.32
C ILE A 194 -0.21 -4.46 4.98
N ARG A 195 0.72 -4.27 4.05
CA ARG A 195 0.47 -3.49 2.83
C ARG A 195 -0.42 -4.20 1.83
N PHE A 196 -0.27 -5.49 1.71
CA PHE A 196 -1.03 -6.35 0.79
C PHE A 196 -1.76 -7.43 1.60
N PRO A 197 -2.90 -7.06 2.25
CA PRO A 197 -3.64 -7.95 3.12
C PRO A 197 -4.43 -8.99 2.30
N ASP A 198 -4.69 -10.14 2.93
CA ASP A 198 -5.48 -11.24 2.36
C ASP A 198 -6.89 -10.76 1.98
N GLY A 199 -7.37 -11.20 0.82
CA GLY A 199 -8.69 -10.86 0.28
C GLY A 199 -8.80 -9.45 -0.33
N LYS A 200 -7.67 -8.73 -0.51
CA LYS A 200 -7.61 -7.40 -1.13
C LYS A 200 -6.78 -7.36 -2.43
N GLU A 201 -6.50 -8.51 -3.02
CA GLU A 201 -5.67 -8.65 -4.22
C GLU A 201 -6.27 -7.92 -5.42
N ASN A 202 -7.60 -7.88 -5.52
CA ASN A 202 -8.31 -7.14 -6.56
C ASN A 202 -8.15 -5.62 -6.44
N ILE A 203 -7.87 -5.10 -5.25
CA ILE A 203 -7.67 -3.68 -4.96
C ILE A 203 -6.20 -3.29 -5.15
N THR A 204 -5.30 -4.03 -4.52
CA THR A 204 -3.87 -3.72 -4.53
C THR A 204 -3.18 -4.18 -5.82
N GLY A 205 -3.72 -5.21 -6.46
CA GLY A 205 -3.14 -5.86 -7.64
C GLY A 205 -1.99 -6.81 -7.32
N TYR A 206 -1.71 -7.04 -6.03
CA TYR A 206 -0.68 -7.97 -5.54
C TYR A 206 -1.33 -9.04 -4.69
N GLN A 207 -0.74 -10.24 -4.71
CA GLN A 207 -1.15 -11.33 -3.82
C GLN A 207 -0.86 -10.98 -2.35
N TYR A 208 -1.43 -11.74 -1.42
CA TYR A 208 -1.21 -11.56 0.01
C TYR A 208 0.28 -11.67 0.36
N GLU A 209 0.81 -10.68 1.09
CA GLU A 209 2.20 -10.63 1.53
C GLU A 209 2.27 -10.34 3.03
N PRO A 210 2.19 -11.36 3.91
CA PRO A 210 2.19 -11.17 5.36
C PRO A 210 3.49 -10.57 5.92
N TRP A 211 4.58 -10.64 5.16
CA TRP A 211 5.90 -10.09 5.51
C TRP A 211 6.08 -8.63 5.17
N HIS A 212 5.28 -8.11 4.22
CA HIS A 212 5.46 -6.78 3.63
C HIS A 212 4.72 -5.72 4.42
N ILE A 213 5.45 -4.93 5.19
CA ILE A 213 4.90 -3.82 5.97
C ILE A 213 5.31 -2.48 5.40
N ARG A 214 4.38 -1.53 5.44
CA ARG A 214 4.57 -0.16 4.99
C ARG A 214 4.34 0.84 6.12
N TYR A 215 5.31 1.74 6.34
CA TYR A 215 5.17 2.86 7.26
C TYR A 215 4.30 3.97 6.66
N VAL A 216 3.28 4.40 7.38
CA VAL A 216 2.33 5.45 6.97
C VAL A 216 2.05 6.46 8.11
N GLY A 217 2.74 6.32 9.25
CA GLY A 217 2.45 7.07 10.47
C GLY A 217 1.41 6.37 11.35
N VAL A 218 1.50 6.61 12.67
CA VAL A 218 0.72 5.86 13.67
C VAL A 218 -0.78 6.07 13.52
N ASP A 219 -1.22 7.31 13.33
CA ASP A 219 -2.66 7.62 13.26
C ASP A 219 -3.30 6.99 12.04
N VAL A 220 -2.66 7.12 10.87
CA VAL A 220 -3.12 6.51 9.61
C VAL A 220 -3.10 4.98 9.70
N ALA A 221 -2.05 4.39 10.25
CA ALA A 221 -1.95 2.94 10.39
C ALA A 221 -3.06 2.37 11.28
N LYS A 222 -3.37 3.03 12.41
CA LYS A 222 -4.46 2.63 13.30
C LYS A 222 -5.82 2.73 12.65
N GLU A 223 -6.05 3.77 11.86
CA GLU A 223 -7.30 3.93 11.13
C GLU A 223 -7.47 2.85 10.06
N ILE A 224 -6.44 2.60 9.25
CA ILE A 224 -6.41 1.53 8.25
C ILE A 224 -6.69 0.17 8.92
N GLN A 225 -6.02 -0.14 10.04
CA GLN A 225 -6.23 -1.39 10.77
C GLN A 225 -7.64 -1.50 11.33
N LYS A 226 -8.15 -0.43 11.94
CA LYS A 226 -9.49 -0.38 12.58
C LYS A 226 -10.61 -0.70 11.59
N TYR A 227 -10.50 -0.22 10.36
CA TYR A 227 -11.54 -0.37 9.34
C TYR A 227 -11.23 -1.44 8.29
N GLY A 228 -10.10 -2.14 8.41
CA GLY A 228 -9.68 -3.19 7.48
C GLY A 228 -9.46 -2.68 6.06
N LEU A 229 -8.89 -1.49 5.90
CA LEU A 229 -8.65 -0.83 4.62
C LEU A 229 -7.28 -1.21 4.04
N THR A 230 -7.14 -1.01 2.74
CA THR A 230 -5.83 -0.85 2.09
C THR A 230 -5.43 0.64 2.10
N LEU A 231 -4.18 0.94 1.77
CA LEU A 231 -3.75 2.33 1.60
C LEU A 231 -4.50 3.00 0.45
N GLU A 232 -4.82 2.26 -0.62
CA GLU A 232 -5.64 2.72 -1.74
C GLU A 232 -7.03 3.15 -1.26
N GLU A 233 -7.73 2.30 -0.53
CA GLU A 233 -9.08 2.60 -0.02
C GLU A 233 -9.05 3.79 0.93
N TYR A 234 -8.05 3.85 1.84
CA TYR A 234 -7.89 4.97 2.77
C TYR A 234 -7.76 6.32 2.03
N LEU A 235 -6.91 6.38 1.02
CA LEU A 235 -6.68 7.59 0.22
C LEU A 235 -7.82 7.87 -0.77
N GLY A 236 -8.46 6.82 -1.32
CA GLY A 236 -9.55 6.95 -2.27
C GLY A 236 -10.84 7.52 -1.70
N VAL A 237 -11.03 7.41 -0.38
CA VAL A 237 -12.17 7.99 0.34
C VAL A 237 -11.81 9.30 1.06
N ASP A 238 -10.65 9.90 0.76
CA ASP A 238 -10.17 11.13 1.39
C ASP A 238 -10.22 11.06 2.94
N SER A 239 -9.89 9.89 3.47
CA SER A 239 -9.91 9.62 4.91
C SER A 239 -11.26 9.88 5.57
N VAL A 240 -12.38 9.50 4.92
CA VAL A 240 -13.75 9.70 5.48
C VAL A 240 -13.94 9.08 6.87
N TYR A 241 -13.05 8.15 7.26
CA TYR A 241 -13.05 7.53 8.58
C TYR A 241 -12.21 8.30 9.61
N ALA A 242 -11.47 9.32 9.18
CA ALA A 242 -10.83 10.26 10.09
C ALA A 242 -11.88 11.10 10.82
N GLU A 243 -11.51 11.64 12.00
CA GLU A 243 -12.35 12.63 12.65
C GLU A 243 -12.70 13.75 11.66
N PRO A 244 -13.94 14.28 11.68
CA PRO A 244 -14.34 15.35 10.77
C PRO A 244 -13.35 16.50 10.87
N TRP A 245 -12.85 16.97 9.73
CA TRP A 245 -12.00 18.14 9.67
C TRP A 245 -12.69 19.32 10.36
N GLN A 246 -12.13 19.76 11.48
CA GLN A 246 -12.58 20.94 12.17
C GLN A 246 -11.87 22.13 11.54
N GLY A 247 -12.51 22.70 10.50
CA GLY A 247 -12.05 23.81 9.69
C GLY A 247 -11.65 25.06 10.47
#